data_e6f581862c26494d8b50469cad5275a0
#
_entry.id   e6f581862c26494d8b50469cad5275a0
#
_cell.length_a   1.000
_cell.length_b   1.000
_cell.length_c   1.000
_cell.angle_alpha   90.00
_cell.angle_beta   90.00
_cell.angle_gamma   90.00
#
_symmetry.space_group_name_H-M   'P 1'
#
loop_
_entity.id
_entity.type
_entity.pdbx_description
1 polymer ?
#
loop_
_entity_poly.entity_id
_entity_poly.type
_entity_poly.pdbx_seq_one_letter_code
_entity_poly.pdbx_strand_id
1 'polypeptide(L)'
;MEEIYHPPVLLKESIEMLKAKEGGIFVDATLGGGGHTEAILKANPENRVIAIDRDEEAIERAIRRLEPFGDRVSIYHANFSQIGEVLEAEGVSEVNGVLFDLGVSHFHLRGERGFTVWKEQPLDMRMDRRQKLTAKEVVNELSERELADIIFKYGEERFARKIAREIVRRRKVKPIETTTELAKIVEEVIPKKLWAGRKKHPAIKTFQAIRIFVNKEFDEIEKGIPAAAEFIKPGGRLAVITFH
;
A
#
# COMPACT_ATOMS: atom_id res chain seq x y z
N MET A 1 0.48 17.06 19.35
CA MET A 1 1.55 16.03 19.24
C MET A 1 2.20 16.24 17.88
N GLU A 2 3.48 16.57 17.86
CA GLU A 2 4.23 16.67 16.60
C GLU A 2 4.13 15.32 15.88
N GLU A 3 3.55 15.32 14.68
CA GLU A 3 3.58 14.17 13.79
C GLU A 3 5.05 13.88 13.49
N ILE A 4 5.56 12.75 13.98
CA ILE A 4 6.95 12.35 13.71
C ILE A 4 7.08 12.21 12.19
N TYR A 5 7.75 13.19 11.59
CA TYR A 5 8.07 13.19 10.16
C TYR A 5 8.92 11.97 9.83
N HIS A 6 8.37 11.06 9.04
CA HIS A 6 9.14 9.96 8.47
C HIS A 6 9.50 10.37 7.03
N PRO A 7 10.79 10.54 6.71
CA PRO A 7 11.17 10.88 5.35
C PRO A 7 10.71 9.77 4.39
N PRO A 8 10.18 10.14 3.22
CA PRO A 8 9.82 9.16 2.20
C PRO A 8 11.03 8.32 1.77
N VAL A 9 10.76 7.07 1.41
CA VAL A 9 11.79 6.15 0.95
C VAL A 9 12.36 6.62 -0.40
N LEU A 10 13.68 6.55 -0.57
CA LEU A 10 14.36 6.91 -1.82
C LEU A 10 13.96 8.30 -2.36
N LEU A 11 13.71 9.27 -1.46
CA LEU A 11 13.20 10.58 -1.83
C LEU A 11 14.07 11.30 -2.86
N LYS A 12 15.38 11.31 -2.61
CA LYS A 12 16.35 11.99 -3.49
C LYS A 12 16.41 11.31 -4.85
N GLU A 13 16.49 10.00 -4.85
CA GLU A 13 16.52 9.16 -6.04
C GLU A 13 15.25 9.33 -6.88
N SER A 14 14.07 9.41 -6.23
CA SER A 14 12.79 9.65 -6.89
C SER A 14 12.77 11.00 -7.61
N ILE A 15 13.22 12.07 -6.96
CA ILE A 15 13.28 13.41 -7.56
C ILE A 15 14.26 13.45 -8.76
N GLU A 16 15.40 12.78 -8.65
CA GLU A 16 16.39 12.68 -9.72
C GLU A 16 15.86 11.84 -10.90
N MET A 17 15.28 10.68 -10.63
CA MET A 17 14.73 9.78 -11.65
C MET A 17 13.58 10.42 -12.42
N LEU A 18 12.68 11.12 -11.72
CA LEU A 18 11.57 11.85 -12.34
C LEU A 18 12.01 13.10 -13.10
N LYS A 19 13.27 13.55 -12.92
CA LYS A 19 13.78 14.83 -13.43
C LYS A 19 12.94 16.04 -12.96
N ALA A 20 12.46 15.98 -11.72
CA ALA A 20 11.51 16.96 -11.21
C ALA A 20 12.08 18.40 -11.17
N LYS A 21 13.39 18.58 -11.27
CA LYS A 21 14.06 19.89 -11.38
C LYS A 21 13.88 20.56 -12.75
N GLU A 22 13.51 19.81 -13.78
CA GLU A 22 13.31 20.36 -15.13
C GLU A 22 11.93 21.03 -15.32
N GLY A 23 11.04 20.90 -14.35
CA GLY A 23 9.69 21.46 -14.40
C GLY A 23 8.70 20.56 -15.16
N GLY A 24 7.42 20.70 -14.84
CA GLY A 24 6.36 19.99 -15.56
C GLY A 24 5.22 19.46 -14.70
N ILE A 25 4.42 18.57 -15.29
CA ILE A 25 3.29 17.91 -14.66
C ILE A 25 3.71 16.51 -14.26
N PHE A 26 3.48 16.16 -12.99
CA PHE A 26 3.82 14.86 -12.44
C PHE A 26 2.58 14.21 -11.80
N VAL A 27 2.58 12.89 -11.76
CA VAL A 27 1.59 12.13 -10.99
C VAL A 27 2.29 11.41 -9.84
N ASP A 28 1.77 11.60 -8.62
CA ASP A 28 2.07 10.74 -7.48
C ASP A 28 0.90 9.77 -7.31
N ALA A 29 1.05 8.55 -7.82
CA ALA A 29 0.00 7.56 -7.84
C ALA A 29 -0.23 6.88 -6.47
N THR A 30 0.59 7.22 -5.47
CA THR A 30 0.59 6.67 -4.11
C THR A 30 0.93 7.76 -3.10
N LEU A 31 0.05 8.78 -3.04
CA LEU A 31 0.25 10.02 -2.27
C LEU A 31 0.73 9.78 -0.82
N GLY A 32 0.12 8.81 -0.13
CA GLY A 32 0.40 8.57 1.28
C GLY A 32 0.29 9.83 2.14
N GLY A 33 1.33 10.15 2.90
CA GLY A 33 1.39 11.39 3.68
C GLY A 33 1.87 12.62 2.90
N GLY A 34 1.97 12.55 1.57
CA GLY A 34 2.32 13.68 0.70
C GLY A 34 3.80 14.03 0.63
N GLY A 35 4.68 13.18 1.14
CA GLY A 35 6.11 13.52 1.24
C GLY A 35 6.84 13.58 -0.10
N HIS A 36 6.59 12.64 -1.00
CA HIS A 36 7.13 12.66 -2.38
C HIS A 36 6.53 13.82 -3.18
N THR A 37 5.21 14.01 -3.10
CA THR A 37 4.51 15.14 -3.73
C THR A 37 5.10 16.48 -3.30
N GLU A 38 5.31 16.68 -1.99
CA GLU A 38 5.92 17.90 -1.46
C GLU A 38 7.32 18.13 -2.04
N ALA A 39 8.14 17.07 -2.12
CA ALA A 39 9.48 17.17 -2.66
C ALA A 39 9.50 17.48 -4.17
N ILE A 40 8.58 16.91 -4.94
CA ILE A 40 8.41 17.24 -6.36
C ILE A 40 8.04 18.71 -6.53
N LEU A 41 7.07 19.21 -5.74
CA LEU A 41 6.64 20.60 -5.79
C LEU A 41 7.73 21.61 -5.38
N LYS A 42 8.58 21.23 -4.43
CA LYS A 42 9.76 22.03 -4.00
C LYS A 42 10.92 22.01 -5.00
N ALA A 43 11.03 20.95 -5.81
CA ALA A 43 12.13 20.80 -6.76
C ALA A 43 12.14 21.86 -7.87
N ASN A 44 10.95 22.34 -8.26
CA ASN A 44 10.81 23.42 -9.24
C ASN A 44 9.47 24.16 -8.97
N PRO A 45 9.45 25.51 -8.99
CA PRO A 45 8.23 26.29 -8.76
C PRO A 45 7.16 26.10 -9.85
N GLU A 46 7.52 25.65 -11.04
CA GLU A 46 6.60 25.36 -12.14
C GLU A 46 6.01 23.95 -12.08
N ASN A 47 6.42 23.12 -11.11
CA ASN A 47 5.87 21.79 -10.98
C ASN A 47 4.41 21.83 -10.54
N ARG A 48 3.61 21.02 -11.21
CA ARG A 48 2.25 20.66 -10.81
C ARG A 48 2.21 19.16 -10.54
N VAL A 49 1.50 18.75 -9.49
CA VAL A 49 1.35 17.33 -9.14
C VAL A 49 -0.13 16.97 -9.07
N ILE A 50 -0.49 15.88 -9.73
CA ILE A 50 -1.79 15.22 -9.60
C ILE A 50 -1.53 14.00 -8.71
N ALA A 51 -2.13 13.98 -7.53
CA ALA A 51 -1.85 12.99 -6.50
C ALA A 51 -3.07 12.08 -6.28
N ILE A 52 -2.83 10.79 -6.17
CA ILE A 52 -3.87 9.78 -6.03
C ILE A 52 -3.59 8.95 -4.78
N ASP A 53 -4.59 8.72 -3.95
CA ASP A 53 -4.56 7.69 -2.92
C ASP A 53 -5.95 7.09 -2.71
N ARG A 54 -5.98 5.84 -2.28
CA ARG A 54 -7.22 5.15 -1.91
C ARG A 54 -7.53 5.21 -0.41
N ASP A 55 -6.57 5.66 0.41
CA ASP A 55 -6.71 5.81 1.86
C ASP A 55 -7.09 7.23 2.23
N GLU A 56 -8.32 7.43 2.66
CA GLU A 56 -8.85 8.73 3.09
C GLU A 56 -8.03 9.35 4.22
N GLU A 57 -7.56 8.54 5.19
CA GLU A 57 -6.72 9.05 6.29
C GLU A 57 -5.34 9.54 5.81
N ALA A 58 -4.80 8.94 4.73
CA ALA A 58 -3.59 9.41 4.08
C ALA A 58 -3.84 10.75 3.38
N ILE A 59 -4.95 10.85 2.65
CA ILE A 59 -5.37 12.07 1.95
C ILE A 59 -5.54 13.23 2.93
N GLU A 60 -6.23 13.04 4.05
CA GLU A 60 -6.42 14.08 5.07
C GLU A 60 -5.09 14.64 5.62
N ARG A 61 -4.11 13.75 5.83
CA ARG A 61 -2.76 14.18 6.26
C ARG A 61 -2.03 14.94 5.17
N ALA A 62 -2.13 14.44 3.92
CA ALA A 62 -1.48 15.06 2.77
C ALA A 62 -2.06 16.46 2.47
N ILE A 63 -3.37 16.66 2.57
CA ILE A 63 -4.02 17.97 2.39
C ILE A 63 -3.38 19.01 3.30
N ARG A 64 -3.24 18.72 4.61
CA ARG A 64 -2.62 19.66 5.56
C ARG A 64 -1.17 19.97 5.21
N ARG A 65 -0.39 18.98 4.76
CA ARG A 65 1.01 19.15 4.35
C ARG A 65 1.15 19.99 3.09
N LEU A 66 0.26 19.78 2.14
CA LEU A 66 0.35 20.32 0.79
C LEU A 66 -0.39 21.65 0.63
N GLU A 67 -1.11 22.11 1.65
CA GLU A 67 -1.81 23.39 1.68
C GLU A 67 -0.97 24.57 1.16
N PRO A 68 0.32 24.71 1.53
CA PRO A 68 1.15 25.84 1.05
C PRO A 68 1.39 25.88 -0.47
N PHE A 69 1.09 24.79 -1.19
CA PHE A 69 1.32 24.71 -2.62
C PHE A 69 0.10 25.13 -3.46
N GLY A 70 -1.07 25.32 -2.83
CA GLY A 70 -2.28 25.82 -3.48
C GLY A 70 -2.66 25.02 -4.73
N ASP A 71 -2.94 25.72 -5.83
CA ASP A 71 -3.41 25.14 -7.09
C ASP A 71 -2.37 24.28 -7.84
N ARG A 72 -1.16 24.20 -7.33
CA ARG A 72 -0.12 23.33 -7.93
C ARG A 72 -0.29 21.86 -7.61
N VAL A 73 -1.23 21.50 -6.74
CA VAL A 73 -1.53 20.11 -6.40
C VAL A 73 -3.02 19.84 -6.44
N SER A 74 -3.41 18.79 -7.15
CA SER A 74 -4.77 18.23 -7.13
C SER A 74 -4.71 16.85 -6.46
N ILE A 75 -5.64 16.55 -5.55
CA ILE A 75 -5.65 15.29 -4.78
C ILE A 75 -6.95 14.54 -5.06
N TYR A 76 -6.82 13.27 -5.42
CA TYR A 76 -7.93 12.38 -5.77
C TYR A 76 -8.02 11.17 -4.86
N HIS A 77 -9.22 10.92 -4.32
CA HIS A 77 -9.53 9.69 -3.58
C HIS A 77 -9.93 8.59 -4.56
N ALA A 78 -8.94 7.91 -5.12
CA ALA A 78 -9.09 6.87 -6.14
C ALA A 78 -8.02 5.78 -6.00
N ASN A 79 -8.21 4.66 -6.67
CA ASN A 79 -7.14 3.71 -6.87
C ASN A 79 -6.24 4.19 -8.02
N PHE A 80 -4.95 3.89 -7.96
CA PHE A 80 -4.04 4.29 -9.02
C PHE A 80 -4.30 3.58 -10.37
N SER A 81 -5.08 2.48 -10.39
CA SER A 81 -5.59 1.90 -11.63
C SER A 81 -6.54 2.83 -12.39
N GLN A 82 -7.10 3.85 -11.71
CA GLN A 82 -7.98 4.86 -12.30
C GLN A 82 -7.22 6.12 -12.77
N ILE A 83 -5.91 6.04 -12.91
CA ILE A 83 -5.05 7.17 -13.30
C ILE A 83 -5.53 7.82 -14.61
N GLY A 84 -6.01 7.04 -15.58
CA GLY A 84 -6.56 7.58 -16.83
C GLY A 84 -7.77 8.47 -16.61
N GLU A 85 -8.75 7.99 -15.82
CA GLU A 85 -9.96 8.76 -15.46
C GLU A 85 -9.61 10.07 -14.73
N VAL A 86 -8.62 10.02 -13.83
CA VAL A 86 -8.15 11.18 -13.08
C VAL A 86 -7.49 12.21 -13.99
N LEU A 87 -6.63 11.77 -14.91
CA LEU A 87 -5.94 12.67 -15.84
C LEU A 87 -6.90 13.29 -16.87
N GLU A 88 -7.89 12.53 -17.33
CA GLU A 88 -8.98 13.05 -18.17
C GLU A 88 -9.80 14.12 -17.45
N ALA A 89 -10.14 13.89 -16.18
CA ALA A 89 -10.87 14.87 -15.36
C ALA A 89 -10.06 16.17 -15.14
N GLU A 90 -8.72 16.08 -15.09
CA GLU A 90 -7.81 17.24 -15.00
C GLU A 90 -7.56 17.91 -16.36
N GLY A 91 -8.05 17.32 -17.46
CA GLY A 91 -7.78 17.80 -18.81
C GLY A 91 -6.31 17.65 -19.21
N VAL A 92 -5.59 16.68 -18.63
CA VAL A 92 -4.18 16.43 -18.86
C VAL A 92 -4.01 15.22 -19.76
N SER A 93 -3.45 15.42 -20.94
CA SER A 93 -3.17 14.36 -21.93
C SER A 93 -1.78 13.76 -21.82
N GLU A 94 -0.81 14.50 -21.26
CA GLU A 94 0.56 14.05 -21.11
C GLU A 94 1.20 14.57 -19.80
N VAL A 95 2.02 13.71 -19.18
CA VAL A 95 2.76 14.04 -17.95
C VAL A 95 4.27 13.84 -18.11
N ASN A 96 5.05 14.58 -17.36
CA ASN A 96 6.52 14.47 -17.34
C ASN A 96 7.01 13.23 -16.59
N GLY A 97 6.24 12.77 -15.61
CA GLY A 97 6.60 11.57 -14.86
C GLY A 97 5.50 11.10 -13.94
N VAL A 98 5.56 9.81 -13.62
CA VAL A 98 4.64 9.14 -12.68
C VAL A 98 5.48 8.39 -11.65
N LEU A 99 5.10 8.54 -10.37
CA LEU A 99 5.69 7.85 -9.25
C LEU A 99 4.68 6.85 -8.65
N PHE A 100 5.15 5.64 -8.39
CA PHE A 100 4.49 4.64 -7.56
C PHE A 100 5.41 4.25 -6.40
N ASP A 101 4.96 4.45 -5.15
CA ASP A 101 5.61 3.91 -3.94
C ASP A 101 4.71 2.80 -3.39
N LEU A 102 5.00 1.56 -3.83
CA LEU A 102 4.12 0.42 -3.63
C LEU A 102 4.29 -0.19 -2.24
N GLY A 103 3.17 -0.50 -1.61
CA GLY A 103 3.14 -1.20 -0.32
C GLY A 103 2.36 -0.46 0.75
N VAL A 104 2.78 -0.62 2.00
CA VAL A 104 2.14 0.01 3.16
C VAL A 104 2.94 1.20 3.66
N SER A 105 2.24 2.28 3.94
CA SER A 105 2.83 3.43 4.60
C SER A 105 3.16 3.11 6.08
N HIS A 106 4.05 3.90 6.65
CA HIS A 106 4.34 3.84 8.08
C HIS A 106 3.09 4.08 8.95
N PHE A 107 2.15 4.88 8.46
CA PHE A 107 0.88 5.15 9.14
C PHE A 107 -0.02 3.93 9.19
N HIS A 108 -0.05 3.09 8.15
CA HIS A 108 -0.77 1.82 8.18
C HIS A 108 -0.25 0.92 9.30
N LEU A 109 1.07 0.80 9.46
CA LEU A 109 1.69 -0.07 10.48
C LEU A 109 1.48 0.46 11.90
N ARG A 110 1.36 1.77 12.09
CA ARG A 110 1.12 2.41 13.39
C ARG A 110 -0.36 2.59 13.73
N GLY A 111 -1.22 2.59 12.71
CA GLY A 111 -2.66 2.69 12.87
C GLY A 111 -3.29 1.50 13.56
N GLU A 112 -4.62 1.47 13.62
CA GLU A 112 -5.39 0.46 14.35
C GLU A 112 -6.19 -0.48 13.43
N ARG A 113 -5.77 -0.59 12.15
CA ARG A 113 -6.47 -1.35 11.10
C ARG A 113 -5.92 -2.76 10.87
N GLY A 114 -5.12 -3.31 11.78
CA GLY A 114 -4.64 -4.69 11.71
C GLY A 114 -3.50 -4.96 10.73
N PHE A 115 -2.74 -3.95 10.33
CA PHE A 115 -1.57 -4.12 9.46
C PHE A 115 -0.33 -4.64 10.19
N THR A 116 -0.33 -4.66 11.52
CA THR A 116 0.81 -5.09 12.33
C THR A 116 0.56 -6.41 13.05
N VAL A 117 1.61 -7.21 13.19
CA VAL A 117 1.61 -8.46 13.97
C VAL A 117 1.93 -8.24 15.46
N TRP A 118 2.34 -7.02 15.84
CA TRP A 118 2.91 -6.72 17.15
C TRP A 118 1.93 -6.19 18.18
N LYS A 119 0.73 -5.81 17.75
CA LYS A 119 -0.31 -5.23 18.60
C LYS A 119 -1.63 -5.91 18.32
N GLU A 120 -2.44 -6.09 19.37
CA GLU A 120 -3.80 -6.55 19.19
C GLU A 120 -4.64 -5.48 18.53
N GLN A 121 -5.23 -5.83 17.39
CA GLN A 121 -6.06 -4.96 16.57
C GLN A 121 -7.13 -5.80 15.86
N PRO A 122 -8.25 -5.21 15.41
CA PRO A 122 -9.18 -5.89 14.53
C PRO A 122 -8.50 -6.36 13.23
N LEU A 123 -8.92 -7.49 12.70
CA LEU A 123 -8.46 -7.99 11.40
C LEU A 123 -9.18 -7.26 10.25
N ASP A 124 -8.83 -5.99 10.01
CA ASP A 124 -9.38 -5.19 8.92
C ASP A 124 -8.47 -5.25 7.67
N MET A 125 -7.30 -4.68 7.72
CA MET A 125 -6.28 -4.57 6.66
C MET A 125 -6.72 -3.84 5.39
N ARG A 126 -7.87 -3.14 5.38
CA ARG A 126 -8.28 -2.31 4.24
C ARG A 126 -7.49 -1.01 4.21
N MET A 127 -6.98 -0.65 3.05
CA MET A 127 -6.47 0.69 2.76
C MET A 127 -7.64 1.62 2.44
N ASP A 128 -8.53 1.19 1.54
CA ASP A 128 -9.78 1.87 1.21
C ASP A 128 -10.93 1.33 2.07
N ARG A 129 -11.45 2.14 2.98
CA ARG A 129 -12.56 1.75 3.87
C ARG A 129 -13.90 1.63 3.16
N ARG A 130 -14.04 2.11 1.92
CA ARG A 130 -15.27 1.97 1.11
C ARG A 130 -15.47 0.53 0.64
N GLN A 131 -14.40 -0.27 0.52
CA GLN A 131 -14.52 -1.69 0.19
C GLN A 131 -15.09 -2.52 1.36
N LYS A 132 -15.76 -3.63 1.04
CA LYS A 132 -16.44 -4.48 2.04
C LYS A 132 -15.52 -5.55 2.62
N LEU A 133 -14.65 -6.16 1.78
CA LEU A 133 -13.82 -7.29 2.17
C LEU A 133 -12.73 -6.84 3.15
N THR A 134 -12.70 -7.44 4.33
CA THR A 134 -11.65 -7.25 5.34
C THR A 134 -10.83 -8.53 5.53
N ALA A 135 -9.72 -8.45 6.25
CA ALA A 135 -8.94 -9.63 6.63
C ALA A 135 -9.74 -10.62 7.49
N LYS A 136 -10.74 -10.13 8.24
CA LYS A 136 -11.63 -10.97 9.05
C LYS A 136 -12.45 -11.92 8.17
N GLU A 137 -13.09 -11.43 7.11
CA GLU A 137 -13.83 -12.27 6.16
C GLU A 137 -12.90 -13.25 5.46
N VAL A 138 -11.73 -12.79 5.01
CA VAL A 138 -10.73 -13.66 4.37
C VAL A 138 -10.37 -14.84 5.26
N VAL A 139 -10.05 -14.60 6.52
CA VAL A 139 -9.62 -15.62 7.48
C VAL A 139 -10.76 -16.54 7.89
N ASN A 140 -11.99 -16.01 8.05
CA ASN A 140 -13.10 -16.77 8.59
C ASN A 140 -14.00 -17.45 7.53
N GLU A 141 -14.01 -16.97 6.28
CA GLU A 141 -14.98 -17.42 5.28
C GLU A 141 -14.35 -18.24 4.14
N LEU A 142 -13.13 -17.90 3.71
CA LEU A 142 -12.51 -18.60 2.58
C LEU A 142 -12.20 -20.06 2.91
N SER A 143 -12.23 -20.92 1.89
CA SER A 143 -11.86 -22.34 2.02
C SER A 143 -10.40 -22.51 2.40
N GLU A 144 -10.04 -23.70 2.95
CA GLU A 144 -8.64 -24.06 3.27
C GLU A 144 -7.73 -23.91 2.05
N ARG A 145 -8.23 -24.31 0.86
CA ARG A 145 -7.49 -24.23 -0.39
C ARG A 145 -7.22 -22.76 -0.79
N GLU A 146 -8.25 -21.94 -0.79
CA GLU A 146 -8.11 -20.51 -1.14
C GLU A 146 -7.14 -19.79 -0.20
N LEU A 147 -7.26 -20.03 1.12
CA LEU A 147 -6.31 -19.48 2.09
C LEU A 147 -4.89 -19.95 1.85
N ALA A 148 -4.68 -21.24 1.56
CA ALA A 148 -3.36 -21.77 1.27
C ALA A 148 -2.76 -21.14 0.00
N ASP A 149 -3.57 -20.98 -1.05
CA ASP A 149 -3.15 -20.40 -2.32
C ASP A 149 -2.78 -18.91 -2.14
N ILE A 150 -3.58 -18.14 -1.40
CA ILE A 150 -3.30 -16.74 -1.06
C ILE A 150 -1.98 -16.63 -0.29
N ILE A 151 -1.83 -17.38 0.80
CA ILE A 151 -0.66 -17.32 1.68
C ILE A 151 0.61 -17.74 0.94
N PHE A 152 0.51 -18.72 0.05
CA PHE A 152 1.63 -19.16 -0.77
C PHE A 152 1.97 -18.15 -1.87
N LYS A 153 0.98 -17.75 -2.68
CA LYS A 153 1.19 -16.89 -3.85
C LYS A 153 1.67 -15.48 -3.47
N TYR A 154 1.05 -14.87 -2.47
CA TYR A 154 1.31 -13.48 -2.10
C TYR A 154 2.31 -13.31 -0.95
N GLY A 155 2.44 -14.33 -0.10
CA GLY A 155 3.37 -14.29 1.02
C GLY A 155 4.65 -15.10 0.81
N GLU A 156 4.72 -15.90 -0.25
CA GLU A 156 5.83 -16.85 -0.48
C GLU A 156 6.10 -17.71 0.78
N GLU A 157 5.02 -18.10 1.48
CA GLU A 157 5.11 -18.85 2.74
C GLU A 157 5.03 -20.35 2.48
N ARG A 158 6.12 -21.05 2.70
CA ARG A 158 6.21 -22.51 2.47
C ARG A 158 5.30 -23.35 3.37
N PHE A 159 4.90 -22.82 4.51
CA PHE A 159 3.97 -23.49 5.42
C PHE A 159 2.50 -23.16 5.15
N ALA A 160 2.18 -22.48 4.04
CA ALA A 160 0.87 -21.98 3.69
C ALA A 160 -0.26 -22.98 3.90
N ARG A 161 -0.11 -24.23 3.42
CA ARG A 161 -1.12 -25.30 3.59
C ARG A 161 -1.36 -25.64 5.06
N LYS A 162 -0.30 -25.70 5.87
CA LYS A 162 -0.44 -26.00 7.30
C LYS A 162 -1.09 -24.86 8.05
N ILE A 163 -0.73 -23.61 7.71
CA ILE A 163 -1.32 -22.40 8.28
C ILE A 163 -2.80 -22.34 7.93
N ALA A 164 -3.18 -22.51 6.67
CA ALA A 164 -4.57 -22.50 6.22
C ALA A 164 -5.40 -23.57 6.94
N ARG A 165 -4.90 -24.79 7.06
CA ARG A 165 -5.56 -25.88 7.80
C ARG A 165 -5.81 -25.52 9.26
N GLU A 166 -4.81 -24.94 9.93
CA GLU A 166 -4.93 -24.55 11.33
C GLU A 166 -5.90 -23.39 11.52
N ILE A 167 -5.90 -22.41 10.63
CA ILE A 167 -6.90 -21.33 10.60
C ILE A 167 -8.31 -21.92 10.51
N VAL A 168 -8.56 -22.79 9.52
CA VAL A 168 -9.88 -23.43 9.32
C VAL A 168 -10.28 -24.29 10.51
N ARG A 169 -9.34 -24.97 11.15
CA ARG A 169 -9.58 -25.74 12.38
C ARG A 169 -10.02 -24.84 13.54
N ARG A 170 -9.29 -23.73 13.77
CA ARG A 170 -9.56 -22.80 14.89
C ARG A 170 -10.86 -22.04 14.75
N ARG A 171 -11.14 -21.51 13.55
CA ARG A 171 -12.36 -20.74 13.33
C ARG A 171 -13.67 -21.54 13.49
N LYS A 172 -13.62 -22.89 13.39
CA LYS A 172 -14.77 -23.75 13.71
C LYS A 172 -15.15 -23.75 15.17
N VAL A 173 -14.22 -23.42 16.06
CA VAL A 173 -14.45 -23.32 17.52
C VAL A 173 -14.86 -21.91 17.89
N LYS A 174 -14.12 -20.91 17.39
CA LYS A 174 -14.36 -19.47 17.60
C LYS A 174 -13.83 -18.70 16.41
N PRO A 175 -14.59 -17.74 15.87
CA PRO A 175 -14.07 -16.82 14.83
C PRO A 175 -12.76 -16.15 15.26
N ILE A 176 -11.86 -15.98 14.30
CA ILE A 176 -10.59 -15.27 14.50
C ILE A 176 -10.86 -13.79 14.25
N GLU A 177 -10.71 -12.96 15.27
CA GLU A 177 -11.12 -11.56 15.24
C GLU A 177 -9.96 -10.57 15.29
N THR A 178 -8.83 -10.99 15.89
CA THR A 178 -7.72 -10.09 16.13
C THR A 178 -6.42 -10.53 15.47
N THR A 179 -5.55 -9.56 15.26
CA THR A 179 -4.19 -9.77 14.73
C THR A 179 -3.39 -10.74 15.59
N THR A 180 -3.50 -10.64 16.90
CA THR A 180 -2.77 -11.49 17.85
C THR A 180 -3.26 -12.93 17.81
N GLU A 181 -4.58 -13.16 17.64
CA GLU A 181 -5.12 -14.51 17.44
C GLU A 181 -4.55 -15.16 16.17
N LEU A 182 -4.56 -14.42 15.05
CA LEU A 182 -4.01 -14.91 13.78
C LEU A 182 -2.48 -15.13 13.88
N ALA A 183 -1.75 -14.18 14.44
CA ALA A 183 -0.30 -14.28 14.60
C ALA A 183 0.09 -15.51 15.43
N LYS A 184 -0.62 -15.79 16.51
CA LYS A 184 -0.41 -16.96 17.37
C LYS A 184 -0.63 -18.29 16.63
N ILE A 185 -1.67 -18.37 15.78
CA ILE A 185 -1.90 -19.54 14.93
C ILE A 185 -0.68 -19.81 14.04
N VAL A 186 -0.14 -18.78 13.41
CA VAL A 186 1.04 -18.91 12.54
C VAL A 186 2.29 -19.32 13.32
N GLU A 187 2.51 -18.72 14.51
CA GLU A 187 3.62 -19.09 15.40
C GLU A 187 3.61 -20.56 15.81
N GLU A 188 2.44 -21.11 16.11
CA GLU A 188 2.28 -22.49 16.51
C GLU A 188 2.53 -23.47 15.35
N VAL A 189 2.25 -23.05 14.11
CA VAL A 189 2.46 -23.87 12.90
C VAL A 189 3.90 -23.87 12.40
N ILE A 190 4.57 -22.70 12.46
CA ILE A 190 5.94 -22.57 11.96
C ILE A 190 6.93 -23.05 13.03
N PRO A 191 7.81 -24.03 12.71
CA PRO A 191 8.75 -24.57 13.69
C PRO A 191 9.60 -23.46 14.35
N LYS A 192 9.60 -23.40 15.68
CA LYS A 192 10.26 -22.36 16.48
C LYS A 192 11.73 -22.15 16.10
N LYS A 193 12.45 -23.22 15.75
CA LYS A 193 13.85 -23.17 15.29
C LYS A 193 14.08 -22.30 14.04
N LEU A 194 13.04 -22.01 13.26
CA LEU A 194 13.14 -21.24 12.02
C LEU A 194 13.01 -19.74 12.24
N TRP A 195 12.49 -19.31 13.39
CA TRP A 195 12.24 -17.89 13.67
C TRP A 195 12.69 -17.40 15.05
N ALA A 196 12.90 -18.31 16.02
CA ALA A 196 13.41 -17.91 17.33
C ALA A 196 14.76 -17.19 17.19
N GLY A 197 14.89 -16.06 17.90
CA GLY A 197 16.07 -15.19 17.83
C GLY A 197 16.20 -14.33 16.58
N ARG A 198 15.25 -14.38 15.65
CA ARG A 198 15.23 -13.51 14.48
C ARG A 198 14.43 -12.23 14.74
N LYS A 199 14.85 -11.13 14.11
CA LYS A 199 14.13 -9.84 14.20
C LYS A 199 12.73 -9.86 13.53
N LYS A 200 12.51 -10.78 12.58
CA LYS A 200 11.25 -10.86 11.83
C LYS A 200 10.30 -11.86 12.47
N HIS A 201 9.09 -11.41 12.76
CA HIS A 201 8.01 -12.25 13.25
C HIS A 201 7.59 -13.30 12.20
N PRO A 202 7.31 -14.56 12.56
CA PRO A 202 6.95 -15.62 11.60
C PRO A 202 5.66 -15.33 10.82
N ALA A 203 4.73 -14.58 11.41
CA ALA A 203 3.46 -14.26 10.77
C ALA A 203 3.54 -13.14 9.70
N ILE A 204 4.66 -12.42 9.54
CA ILE A 204 4.78 -11.30 8.61
C ILE A 204 4.36 -11.68 7.19
N LYS A 205 4.80 -12.84 6.70
CA LYS A 205 4.48 -13.31 5.35
C LYS A 205 2.99 -13.60 5.17
N THR A 206 2.36 -14.20 6.17
CA THR A 206 0.92 -14.47 6.17
C THR A 206 0.11 -13.17 6.19
N PHE A 207 0.49 -12.21 7.03
CA PHE A 207 -0.15 -10.89 7.08
C PHE A 207 0.00 -10.13 5.76
N GLN A 208 1.21 -10.13 5.19
CA GLN A 208 1.46 -9.55 3.86
C GLN A 208 0.57 -10.17 2.79
N ALA A 209 0.44 -11.49 2.78
CA ALA A 209 -0.39 -12.20 1.81
C ALA A 209 -1.87 -11.80 1.91
N ILE A 210 -2.41 -11.78 3.13
CA ILE A 210 -3.81 -11.40 3.39
C ILE A 210 -4.02 -9.93 3.01
N ARG A 211 -3.11 -9.03 3.37
CA ARG A 211 -3.16 -7.61 3.01
C ARG A 211 -3.21 -7.40 1.50
N ILE A 212 -2.30 -8.06 0.76
CA ILE A 212 -2.24 -7.97 -0.70
C ILE A 212 -3.55 -8.43 -1.32
N PHE A 213 -4.12 -9.51 -0.81
CA PHE A 213 -5.40 -10.05 -1.29
C PHE A 213 -6.57 -9.11 -0.98
N VAL A 214 -6.69 -8.65 0.27
CA VAL A 214 -7.74 -7.71 0.71
C VAL A 214 -7.75 -6.45 -0.15
N ASN A 215 -6.58 -5.92 -0.45
CA ASN A 215 -6.43 -4.66 -1.18
C ASN A 215 -6.25 -4.84 -2.69
N LYS A 216 -6.30 -6.07 -3.21
CA LYS A 216 -6.11 -6.38 -4.64
C LYS A 216 -4.84 -5.74 -5.22
N GLU A 217 -3.75 -5.70 -4.44
CA GLU A 217 -2.58 -4.88 -4.75
C GLU A 217 -1.97 -5.22 -6.13
N PHE A 218 -1.91 -6.50 -6.49
CA PHE A 218 -1.37 -6.91 -7.79
C PHE A 218 -2.31 -6.59 -8.96
N ASP A 219 -3.63 -6.73 -8.77
CA ASP A 219 -4.60 -6.36 -9.81
C ASP A 219 -4.52 -4.86 -10.12
N GLU A 220 -4.32 -4.04 -9.07
CA GLU A 220 -4.12 -2.60 -9.22
C GLU A 220 -2.83 -2.28 -9.97
N ILE A 221 -1.72 -2.98 -9.65
CA ILE A 221 -0.43 -2.82 -10.33
C ILE A 221 -0.53 -3.20 -11.80
N GLU A 222 -1.13 -4.36 -12.09
CA GLU A 222 -1.30 -4.86 -13.47
C GLU A 222 -2.11 -3.91 -14.36
N LYS A 223 -3.03 -3.14 -13.77
CA LYS A 223 -3.84 -2.14 -14.50
C LYS A 223 -3.20 -0.75 -14.48
N GLY A 224 -2.74 -0.30 -13.32
CA GLY A 224 -2.33 1.08 -13.10
C GLY A 224 -1.01 1.44 -13.78
N ILE A 225 -0.01 0.54 -13.75
CA ILE A 225 1.29 0.82 -14.38
C ILE A 225 1.18 0.94 -15.90
N PRO A 226 0.52 0.02 -16.63
CA PRO A 226 0.32 0.20 -18.08
C PRO A 226 -0.50 1.45 -18.41
N ALA A 227 -1.60 1.70 -17.68
CA ALA A 227 -2.41 2.90 -17.88
C ALA A 227 -1.59 4.20 -17.67
N ALA A 228 -0.75 4.24 -16.63
CA ALA A 228 0.14 5.38 -16.41
C ALA A 228 1.12 5.62 -17.56
N ALA A 229 1.65 4.54 -18.14
CA ALA A 229 2.63 4.63 -19.23
C ALA A 229 2.07 5.31 -20.49
N GLU A 230 0.77 5.19 -20.74
CA GLU A 230 0.09 5.79 -21.90
C GLU A 230 0.08 7.34 -21.84
N PHE A 231 0.15 7.91 -20.64
CA PHE A 231 0.14 9.36 -20.43
C PHE A 231 1.55 9.97 -20.30
N ILE A 232 2.60 9.16 -20.29
CA ILE A 232 3.97 9.68 -20.16
C ILE A 232 4.45 10.20 -21.50
N LYS A 233 4.77 11.50 -21.56
CA LYS A 233 5.30 12.11 -22.78
C LYS A 233 6.66 11.51 -23.20
N PRO A 234 7.07 11.63 -24.48
CA PRO A 234 8.40 11.22 -24.92
C PRO A 234 9.51 11.84 -24.05
N GLY A 235 10.40 11.00 -23.53
CA GLY A 235 11.47 11.43 -22.61
C GLY A 235 11.04 11.58 -21.14
N GLY A 236 9.75 11.42 -20.81
CA GLY A 236 9.24 11.34 -19.44
C GLY A 236 9.70 10.10 -18.69
N ARG A 237 9.31 9.96 -17.44
CA ARG A 237 9.79 8.91 -16.53
C ARG A 237 8.65 8.22 -15.77
N LEU A 238 8.78 6.91 -15.66
CA LEU A 238 8.01 6.09 -14.73
C LEU A 238 8.94 5.62 -13.62
N ALA A 239 8.69 6.00 -12.38
CA ALA A 239 9.44 5.57 -11.21
C ALA A 239 8.57 4.65 -10.34
N VAL A 240 9.06 3.47 -10.02
CA VAL A 240 8.37 2.49 -9.17
C VAL A 240 9.28 2.08 -8.03
N ILE A 241 8.81 2.28 -6.80
CA ILE A 241 9.46 1.80 -5.58
C ILE A 241 8.71 0.56 -5.11
N THR A 242 9.43 -0.53 -4.86
CA THR A 242 8.84 -1.79 -4.41
C THR A 242 9.73 -2.47 -3.38
N PHE A 243 9.09 -3.21 -2.45
CA PHE A 243 9.74 -3.95 -1.36
C PHE A 243 9.46 -5.46 -1.42
N HIS A 244 8.72 -5.89 -2.39
CA HIS A 244 8.30 -7.28 -2.57
C HIS A 244 8.99 -7.91 -3.75
#